data_a45a58523ee2a16bc282c09a77dab451
#
_entry.id   a45a58523ee2a16bc282c09a77dab451
#
_cell.length_a   1.000
_cell.length_b   1.000
_cell.length_c   1.000
_cell.angle_alpha   90.00
_cell.angle_beta   90.00
_cell.angle_gamma   90.00
#
_symmetry.space_group_name_H-M   'P 1'
#
loop_
_entity.id
_entity.type
_entity.pdbx_description
1 polymer ?
#
loop_
_entity_poly.entity_id
_entity_poly.type
_entity_poly.pdbx_seq_one_letter_code
_entity_poly.pdbx_strand_id
1 'polypeptide(L)'
;MYGMPPRDEELTFADHLGRFYARRYGFPPMVGRVLGYLLVCAPPDQSIAELSDALLASRSAITGALDVLERLHSIRRSRAAGERMDRVRVDFSSAQARGFDVTEYEELAELAREGLEVLQDAPPERRTPLAEMAVFADWLVERTRVLQQEWEQHRAALRASGQLPS
;
A
#
# COMPACT_ATOMS: atom_id res chain seq x y z
N MET A 1 3.90 6.10 -28.87
CA MET A 1 3.85 7.54 -28.58
C MET A 1 4.62 7.72 -27.28
N TYR A 2 5.73 8.41 -27.31
CA TYR A 2 6.51 8.73 -26.13
C TYR A 2 5.70 9.74 -25.31
N GLY A 3 5.45 9.43 -24.04
CA GLY A 3 4.83 10.37 -23.12
C GLY A 3 5.66 11.66 -23.02
N MET A 4 5.00 12.76 -22.70
CA MET A 4 5.67 14.02 -22.44
C MET A 4 6.67 13.80 -21.28
N PRO A 5 7.89 14.37 -21.34
CA PRO A 5 8.84 14.24 -20.24
C PRO A 5 8.19 14.71 -18.92
N PRO A 6 8.53 14.08 -17.78
CA PRO A 6 7.95 14.46 -16.50
C PRO A 6 8.32 15.92 -16.17
N ARG A 7 7.40 16.64 -15.57
CA ARG A 7 7.65 18.00 -15.09
C ARG A 7 8.43 17.93 -13.77
N ASP A 8 9.26 18.94 -13.52
CA ASP A 8 10.05 19.01 -12.28
C ASP A 8 9.19 18.94 -11.01
N GLU A 9 7.99 19.52 -11.05
CA GLU A 9 7.02 19.46 -9.95
C GLU A 9 6.53 18.05 -9.65
N GLU A 10 6.30 17.25 -10.70
CA GLU A 10 5.88 15.83 -10.58
C GLU A 10 6.99 14.98 -9.94
N LEU A 11 8.24 15.22 -10.35
CA LEU A 11 9.41 14.54 -9.78
C LEU A 11 9.65 14.97 -8.33
N THR A 12 9.50 16.26 -8.03
CA THR A 12 9.61 16.80 -6.67
C THR A 12 8.56 16.17 -5.74
N PHE A 13 7.31 16.08 -6.19
CA PHE A 13 6.25 15.42 -5.44
C PHE A 13 6.56 13.92 -5.23
N ALA A 14 7.02 13.22 -6.27
CA ALA A 14 7.43 11.82 -6.18
C ALA A 14 8.55 11.63 -5.14
N ASP A 15 9.54 12.51 -5.11
CA ASP A 15 10.63 12.48 -4.12
C ASP A 15 10.14 12.74 -2.68
N HIS A 16 9.18 13.64 -2.50
CA HIS A 16 8.58 13.89 -1.20
C HIS A 16 7.84 12.65 -0.68
N LEU A 17 7.04 12.01 -1.53
CA LEU A 17 6.33 10.78 -1.17
C LEU A 17 7.30 9.63 -0.92
N GLY A 18 8.38 9.52 -1.71
CA GLY A 18 9.46 8.56 -1.48
C GLY A 18 10.07 8.68 -0.09
N ARG A 19 10.40 9.90 0.33
CA ARG A 19 10.92 10.17 1.68
C ARG A 19 9.91 9.88 2.78
N PHE A 20 8.63 10.19 2.57
CA PHE A 20 7.57 9.87 3.52
C PHE A 20 7.45 8.37 3.77
N TYR A 21 7.34 7.56 2.70
CA TYR A 21 7.22 6.11 2.79
C TYR A 21 8.46 5.45 3.40
N ALA A 22 9.66 5.95 3.07
CA ALA A 22 10.91 5.46 3.66
C ALA A 22 10.95 5.69 5.18
N ARG A 23 10.57 6.88 5.64
CA ARG A 23 10.57 7.21 7.09
C ARG A 23 9.44 6.49 7.84
N ARG A 24 8.26 6.37 7.23
CA ARG A 24 7.08 5.86 7.93
C ARG A 24 7.04 4.33 7.97
N TYR A 25 7.48 3.68 6.91
CA TYR A 25 7.33 2.24 6.72
C TYR A 25 8.66 1.50 6.54
N GLY A 26 9.78 2.19 6.45
CA GLY A 26 11.09 1.58 6.19
C GLY A 26 11.24 1.02 4.78
N PHE A 27 10.36 1.39 3.83
CA PHE A 27 10.48 0.97 2.46
C PHE A 27 11.64 1.65 1.74
N PRO A 28 12.25 1.01 0.72
CA PRO A 28 13.16 1.69 -0.18
C PRO A 28 12.50 2.96 -0.75
N PRO A 29 13.21 4.10 -0.85
CA PRO A 29 12.63 5.36 -1.33
C PRO A 29 11.95 5.25 -2.69
N MET A 30 12.41 4.33 -3.55
CA MET A 30 11.85 4.09 -4.88
C MET A 30 10.38 3.66 -4.84
N VAL A 31 9.93 2.95 -3.79
CA VAL A 31 8.52 2.54 -3.63
C VAL A 31 7.60 3.76 -3.60
N GLY A 32 7.89 4.73 -2.73
CA GLY A 32 7.10 5.96 -2.66
C GLY A 32 7.31 6.89 -3.88
N ARG A 33 8.51 6.89 -4.50
CA ARG A 33 8.76 7.65 -5.73
C ARG A 33 7.92 7.14 -6.90
N VAL A 34 7.85 5.84 -7.11
CA VAL A 34 7.01 5.23 -8.15
C VAL A 34 5.54 5.53 -7.89
N LEU A 35 5.06 5.35 -6.66
CA LEU A 35 3.69 5.67 -6.30
C LEU A 35 3.38 7.15 -6.52
N GLY A 36 4.27 8.04 -6.06
CA GLY A 36 4.11 9.49 -6.20
C GLY A 36 4.04 9.92 -7.66
N TYR A 37 4.90 9.40 -8.51
CA TYR A 37 4.86 9.70 -9.92
C TYR A 37 3.58 9.17 -10.60
N LEU A 38 3.16 7.93 -10.30
CA LEU A 38 1.91 7.37 -10.81
C LEU A 38 0.65 8.15 -10.40
N LEU A 39 0.69 8.86 -9.28
CA LEU A 39 -0.42 9.71 -8.82
C LEU A 39 -0.60 10.98 -9.64
N VAL A 40 0.47 11.47 -10.28
CA VAL A 40 0.46 12.80 -10.94
C VAL A 40 0.80 12.73 -12.43
N CYS A 41 1.31 11.60 -12.94
CA CYS A 41 1.73 11.47 -14.34
C CYS A 41 0.54 11.48 -15.31
N ALA A 42 0.84 11.88 -16.54
CA ALA A 42 -0.10 11.80 -17.66
C ALA A 42 0.61 11.13 -18.87
N PRO A 43 0.03 10.05 -19.43
CA PRO A 43 -1.21 9.37 -19.01
C PRO A 43 -1.05 8.63 -17.67
N PRO A 44 -2.15 8.30 -16.97
CA PRO A 44 -2.09 7.65 -15.66
C PRO A 44 -1.61 6.20 -15.70
N ASP A 45 -1.66 5.57 -16.86
CA ASP A 45 -1.16 4.21 -17.10
C ASP A 45 0.27 4.29 -17.66
N GLN A 46 1.24 3.72 -16.96
CA GLN A 46 2.65 3.74 -17.33
C GLN A 46 3.21 2.32 -17.49
N SER A 47 4.09 2.12 -18.46
CA SER A 47 4.91 0.91 -18.56
C SER A 47 6.14 0.98 -17.65
N ILE A 48 6.78 -0.16 -17.39
CA ILE A 48 8.05 -0.20 -16.64
C ILE A 48 9.14 0.64 -17.33
N ALA A 49 9.16 0.67 -18.67
CA ALA A 49 10.14 1.45 -19.42
C ALA A 49 9.90 2.96 -19.23
N GLU A 50 8.65 3.42 -19.36
CA GLU A 50 8.27 4.82 -19.13
C GLU A 50 8.58 5.26 -17.69
N LEU A 51 8.31 4.43 -16.69
CA LEU A 51 8.68 4.70 -15.28
C LEU A 51 10.20 4.76 -15.09
N SER A 52 10.94 3.85 -15.72
CA SER A 52 12.41 3.82 -15.67
C SER A 52 13.02 5.09 -16.26
N ASP A 53 12.52 5.52 -17.40
CA ASP A 53 12.97 6.74 -18.08
C ASP A 53 12.59 8.01 -17.28
N ALA A 54 11.34 8.09 -16.83
CA ALA A 54 10.84 9.25 -16.08
C ALA A 54 11.54 9.45 -14.73
N LEU A 55 11.79 8.37 -13.99
CA LEU A 55 12.40 8.42 -12.66
C LEU A 55 13.92 8.27 -12.67
N LEU A 56 14.53 8.14 -13.86
CA LEU A 56 15.97 7.89 -14.05
C LEU A 56 16.47 6.73 -13.18
N ALA A 57 15.72 5.63 -13.18
CA ALA A 57 15.97 4.46 -12.35
C ALA A 57 16.10 3.19 -13.20
N SER A 58 16.83 2.19 -12.72
CA SER A 58 16.92 0.91 -13.42
C SER A 58 15.57 0.19 -13.44
N ARG A 59 15.34 -0.62 -14.49
CA ARG A 59 14.12 -1.44 -14.59
C ARG A 59 13.95 -2.38 -13.41
N SER A 60 15.05 -2.91 -12.86
CA SER A 60 15.00 -3.77 -11.66
C SER A 60 14.55 -3.01 -10.42
N ALA A 61 15.00 -1.76 -10.24
CA ALA A 61 14.55 -0.91 -9.14
C ALA A 61 13.05 -0.57 -9.26
N ILE A 62 12.58 -0.27 -10.48
CA ILE A 62 11.15 -0.05 -10.75
C ILE A 62 10.35 -1.33 -10.47
N THR A 63 10.78 -2.48 -10.99
CA THR A 63 10.09 -3.76 -10.76
C THR A 63 10.00 -4.09 -9.28
N GLY A 64 11.09 -3.96 -8.53
CA GLY A 64 11.09 -4.18 -7.08
C GLY A 64 10.13 -3.24 -6.33
N ALA A 65 10.06 -1.97 -6.73
CA ALA A 65 9.09 -1.02 -6.16
C ALA A 65 7.64 -1.41 -6.49
N LEU A 66 7.36 -1.81 -7.74
CA LEU A 66 6.04 -2.26 -8.17
C LEU A 66 5.59 -3.53 -7.42
N ASP A 67 6.50 -4.47 -7.16
CA ASP A 67 6.19 -5.69 -6.39
C ASP A 67 5.77 -5.37 -4.95
N VAL A 68 6.39 -4.36 -4.33
CA VAL A 68 5.94 -3.86 -3.01
C VAL A 68 4.57 -3.23 -3.11
N LEU A 69 4.34 -2.35 -4.09
CA LEU A 69 3.06 -1.65 -4.27
C LEU A 69 1.90 -2.60 -4.62
N GLU A 70 2.18 -3.68 -5.34
CA GLU A 70 1.19 -4.75 -5.59
C GLU A 70 0.80 -5.49 -4.31
N ARG A 71 1.77 -5.85 -3.48
CA ARG A 71 1.48 -6.47 -2.17
C ARG A 71 0.67 -5.56 -1.26
N LEU A 72 0.86 -4.24 -1.38
CA LEU A 72 0.06 -3.23 -0.69
C LEU A 72 -1.28 -2.94 -1.37
N HIS A 73 -1.61 -3.64 -2.45
CA HIS A 73 -2.82 -3.41 -3.26
C HIS A 73 -3.00 -1.96 -3.73
N SER A 74 -1.90 -1.19 -3.83
CA SER A 74 -1.92 0.24 -4.17
C SER A 74 -1.88 0.51 -5.67
N ILE A 75 -1.57 -0.50 -6.47
CA ILE A 75 -1.49 -0.44 -7.93
C ILE A 75 -2.19 -1.63 -8.57
N ARG A 76 -2.58 -1.45 -9.84
CA ARG A 76 -3.08 -2.50 -10.70
C ARG A 76 -2.23 -2.57 -11.96
N ARG A 77 -1.83 -3.78 -12.34
CA ARG A 77 -1.29 -4.06 -13.67
C ARG A 77 -2.40 -4.48 -14.62
N SER A 78 -2.36 -3.98 -15.84
CA SER A 78 -3.28 -4.34 -16.91
C SER A 78 -2.51 -4.51 -18.21
N ARG A 79 -3.00 -5.39 -19.05
CA ARG A 79 -2.50 -5.54 -20.42
C ARG A 79 -3.67 -5.38 -21.37
N ALA A 80 -3.61 -4.38 -22.23
CA ALA A 80 -4.63 -4.22 -23.26
C ALA A 80 -4.50 -5.33 -24.32
N ALA A 81 -5.62 -5.70 -24.93
CA ALA A 81 -5.63 -6.69 -26.00
C ALA A 81 -4.74 -6.19 -27.17
N GLY A 82 -3.74 -7.00 -27.53
CA GLY A 82 -2.76 -6.66 -28.57
C GLY A 82 -1.51 -5.91 -28.10
N GLU A 83 -1.44 -5.49 -26.85
CA GLU A 83 -0.22 -4.91 -26.27
C GLU A 83 0.75 -5.98 -25.75
N ARG A 84 2.06 -5.75 -25.96
CA ARG A 84 3.13 -6.66 -25.51
C ARG A 84 3.62 -6.35 -24.08
N MET A 85 3.27 -5.17 -23.55
CA MET A 85 3.77 -4.69 -22.26
C MET A 85 2.60 -4.44 -21.31
N ASP A 86 2.82 -4.76 -20.04
CA ASP A 86 1.92 -4.42 -18.96
C ASP A 86 1.97 -2.92 -18.68
N ARG A 87 0.80 -2.35 -18.42
CA ARG A 87 0.63 -0.99 -17.92
C ARG A 87 0.27 -1.02 -16.46
N VAL A 88 0.80 -0.07 -15.71
CA VAL A 88 0.61 0.06 -14.26
C VAL A 88 -0.06 1.38 -13.97
N ARG A 89 -1.07 1.36 -13.11
CA ARG A 89 -1.73 2.55 -12.58
C ARG A 89 -2.02 2.41 -11.09
N VAL A 90 -2.22 3.54 -10.43
CA VAL A 90 -2.68 3.57 -9.03
C VAL A 90 -4.11 3.00 -8.93
N ASP A 91 -4.34 2.19 -7.91
CA ASP A 91 -5.67 1.67 -7.57
C ASP A 91 -5.85 1.62 -6.05
N PHE A 92 -6.57 2.58 -5.50
CA PHE A 92 -6.95 2.63 -4.09
C PHE A 92 -8.39 2.16 -3.85
N SER A 93 -8.92 1.32 -4.73
CA SER A 93 -10.31 0.82 -4.60
C SER A 93 -10.49 -0.21 -3.48
N SER A 94 -9.44 -0.97 -3.14
CA SER A 94 -9.50 -1.99 -2.10
C SER A 94 -9.38 -1.41 -0.68
N ALA A 95 -9.89 -2.14 0.30
CA ALA A 95 -9.72 -1.82 1.72
C ALA A 95 -8.23 -1.87 2.11
N GLN A 96 -7.49 -2.87 1.62
CA GLN A 96 -6.07 -3.06 1.87
C GLN A 96 -5.24 -1.86 1.41
N ALA A 97 -5.50 -1.36 0.19
CA ALA A 97 -4.81 -0.18 -0.35
C ALA A 97 -5.00 1.07 0.53
N ARG A 98 -6.08 1.13 1.29
CA ARG A 98 -6.38 2.21 2.22
C ARG A 98 -5.90 1.95 3.65
N GLY A 99 -5.21 0.84 3.89
CA GLY A 99 -4.70 0.48 5.21
C GLY A 99 -5.70 -0.22 6.13
N PHE A 100 -6.83 -0.70 5.61
CA PHE A 100 -7.83 -1.47 6.36
C PHE A 100 -7.64 -2.98 6.19
N ASP A 101 -6.39 -3.42 6.10
CA ASP A 101 -6.09 -4.85 6.01
C ASP A 101 -6.08 -5.48 7.42
N VAL A 102 -7.02 -6.37 7.66
CA VAL A 102 -7.13 -7.09 8.92
C VAL A 102 -6.30 -8.37 8.95
N THR A 103 -5.86 -8.86 7.80
CA THR A 103 -5.16 -10.15 7.65
C THR A 103 -3.88 -10.19 8.46
N GLU A 104 -3.12 -9.08 8.48
CA GLU A 104 -1.90 -8.96 9.28
C GLU A 104 -2.17 -9.11 10.79
N TYR A 105 -3.26 -8.53 11.28
CA TYR A 105 -3.64 -8.62 12.69
C TYR A 105 -4.21 -9.99 13.06
N GLU A 106 -4.95 -10.62 12.14
CA GLU A 106 -5.42 -12.00 12.30
C GLU A 106 -4.24 -12.96 12.42
N GLU A 107 -3.25 -12.85 11.53
CA GLU A 107 -2.02 -13.64 11.57
C GLU A 107 -1.21 -13.37 12.85
N LEU A 108 -1.08 -12.11 13.27
CA LEU A 108 -0.39 -11.76 14.51
C LEU A 108 -1.05 -12.39 15.75
N ALA A 109 -2.38 -12.41 15.80
CA ALA A 109 -3.13 -13.04 16.87
C ALA A 109 -2.91 -14.55 16.90
N GLU A 110 -2.87 -15.20 15.74
CA GLU A 110 -2.58 -16.65 15.63
C GLU A 110 -1.17 -16.98 16.11
N LEU A 111 -0.16 -16.22 15.65
CA LEU A 111 1.23 -16.38 16.10
C LEU A 111 1.40 -16.16 17.61
N ALA A 112 0.70 -15.20 18.18
CA ALA A 112 0.72 -14.96 19.62
C ALA A 112 0.11 -16.14 20.39
N ARG A 113 -0.96 -16.77 19.89
CA ARG A 113 -1.57 -17.97 20.49
C ARG A 113 -0.65 -19.18 20.37
N GLU A 114 0.00 -19.38 19.23
CA GLU A 114 1.03 -20.42 19.06
C GLU A 114 2.15 -20.25 20.08
N GLY A 115 2.64 -19.04 20.30
CA GLY A 115 3.64 -18.75 21.33
C GLY A 115 3.13 -19.04 22.75
N LEU A 116 1.84 -18.82 23.04
CA LEU A 116 1.24 -19.17 24.33
C LEU A 116 1.16 -20.68 24.55
N GLU A 117 0.97 -21.47 23.49
CA GLU A 117 1.04 -22.93 23.56
C GLU A 117 2.45 -23.39 23.88
N VAL A 118 3.48 -22.81 23.28
CA VAL A 118 4.89 -23.09 23.60
C VAL A 118 5.20 -22.78 25.06
N LEU A 119 4.56 -21.76 25.63
CA LEU A 119 4.75 -21.36 27.03
C LEU A 119 3.67 -21.88 27.97
N GLN A 120 2.96 -23.00 27.63
CA GLN A 120 1.84 -23.49 28.42
C GLN A 120 2.19 -23.76 29.89
N ASP A 121 3.39 -24.32 30.17
CA ASP A 121 3.89 -24.64 31.49
C ASP A 121 4.78 -23.53 32.11
N ALA A 122 4.90 -22.38 31.44
CA ALA A 122 5.69 -21.27 31.93
C ALA A 122 4.92 -20.41 32.95
N PRO A 123 5.61 -19.76 33.89
CA PRO A 123 4.95 -18.87 34.84
C PRO A 123 4.26 -17.70 34.14
N PRO A 124 3.20 -17.12 34.74
CA PRO A 124 2.36 -16.09 34.13
C PRO A 124 3.15 -14.92 33.58
N GLU A 125 4.20 -14.47 34.23
CA GLU A 125 5.01 -13.32 33.85
C GLU A 125 5.67 -13.52 32.47
N ARG A 126 6.00 -14.75 32.10
CA ARG A 126 6.55 -15.07 30.78
C ARG A 126 5.47 -15.13 29.69
N ARG A 127 4.23 -15.38 30.07
CA ARG A 127 3.08 -15.52 29.17
C ARG A 127 2.39 -14.18 28.87
N THR A 128 2.46 -13.24 29.81
CA THR A 128 1.76 -11.95 29.74
C THR A 128 2.00 -11.19 28.44
N PRO A 129 3.23 -11.04 27.92
CA PRO A 129 3.45 -10.27 26.67
C PRO A 129 2.73 -10.87 25.45
N LEU A 130 2.71 -12.20 25.34
CA LEU A 130 2.01 -12.89 24.24
C LEU A 130 0.48 -12.83 24.41
N ALA A 131 -0.01 -12.92 25.65
CA ALA A 131 -1.43 -12.77 25.94
C ALA A 131 -1.93 -11.37 25.59
N GLU A 132 -1.17 -10.34 25.96
CA GLU A 132 -1.50 -8.95 25.59
C GLU A 132 -1.45 -8.75 24.07
N MET A 133 -0.44 -9.31 23.39
CA MET A 133 -0.33 -9.26 21.93
C MET A 133 -1.54 -9.89 21.24
N ALA A 134 -2.00 -11.06 21.68
CA ALA A 134 -3.17 -11.72 21.11
C ALA A 134 -4.43 -10.87 21.26
N VAL A 135 -4.70 -10.39 22.49
CA VAL A 135 -5.87 -9.56 22.78
C VAL A 135 -5.83 -8.25 22.01
N PHE A 136 -4.67 -7.61 21.92
CA PHE A 136 -4.50 -6.38 21.17
C PHE A 136 -4.72 -6.58 19.66
N ALA A 137 -4.20 -7.66 19.10
CA ALA A 137 -4.39 -8.00 17.71
C ALA A 137 -5.87 -8.27 17.37
N ASP A 138 -6.58 -9.06 18.22
CA ASP A 138 -8.01 -9.30 18.07
C ASP A 138 -8.83 -7.99 18.13
N TRP A 139 -8.47 -7.10 19.06
CA TRP A 139 -9.10 -5.79 19.15
C TRP A 139 -8.86 -4.93 17.90
N LEU A 140 -7.63 -4.96 17.32
CA LEU A 140 -7.33 -4.27 16.08
C LEU A 140 -8.13 -4.81 14.90
N VAL A 141 -8.31 -6.14 14.79
CA VAL A 141 -9.17 -6.75 13.75
C VAL A 141 -10.58 -6.17 13.82
N GLU A 142 -11.19 -6.17 15.00
CA GLU A 142 -12.54 -5.64 15.19
C GLU A 142 -12.62 -4.14 14.87
N ARG A 143 -11.69 -3.35 15.41
CA ARG A 143 -11.68 -1.89 15.20
C ARG A 143 -11.41 -1.50 13.75
N THR A 144 -10.52 -2.21 13.07
CA THR A 144 -10.22 -1.94 11.67
C THR A 144 -11.44 -2.19 10.77
N ARG A 145 -12.23 -3.23 11.05
CA ARG A 145 -13.49 -3.49 10.33
C ARG A 145 -14.51 -2.37 10.52
N VAL A 146 -14.63 -1.85 11.75
CA VAL A 146 -15.51 -0.71 12.04
C VAL A 146 -15.04 0.54 11.30
N LEU A 147 -13.75 0.87 11.38
CA LEU A 147 -13.16 2.03 10.68
C LEU A 147 -13.35 1.93 9.16
N GLN A 148 -13.23 0.74 8.60
CA GLN A 148 -13.50 0.52 7.17
C GLN A 148 -14.96 0.87 6.81
N GLN A 149 -15.92 0.42 7.60
CA GLN A 149 -17.34 0.72 7.38
C GLN A 149 -17.63 2.23 7.52
N GLU A 150 -17.09 2.86 8.55
CA GLU A 150 -17.20 4.31 8.77
C GLU A 150 -16.62 5.10 7.60
N TRP A 151 -15.45 4.68 7.09
CA TRP A 151 -14.84 5.31 5.91
C TRP A 151 -15.71 5.18 4.66
N GLU A 152 -16.29 4.00 4.39
CA GLU A 152 -17.15 3.80 3.22
C GLU A 152 -18.41 4.70 3.28
N GLN A 153 -19.01 4.85 4.45
CA GLN A 153 -20.14 5.76 4.68
C GLN A 153 -19.71 7.22 4.47
N HIS A 154 -18.59 7.61 5.06
CA HIS A 154 -18.06 8.97 4.92
C HIS A 154 -17.71 9.30 3.47
N ARG A 155 -17.04 8.37 2.78
CA ARG A 155 -16.70 8.51 1.35
C ARG A 155 -17.93 8.67 0.47
N ALA A 156 -19.00 7.89 0.73
CA ALA A 156 -20.26 8.01 0.00
C ALA A 156 -20.89 9.39 0.21
N ALA A 157 -20.89 9.91 1.43
CA ALA A 157 -21.38 11.24 1.74
C ALA A 157 -20.57 12.35 1.04
N LEU A 158 -19.23 12.24 1.01
CA LEU A 158 -18.35 13.19 0.31
C LEU A 158 -18.60 13.20 -1.21
N ARG A 159 -18.86 12.04 -1.81
CA ARG A 159 -19.24 11.95 -3.22
C ARG A 159 -20.61 12.57 -3.49
N ALA A 160 -21.59 12.30 -2.63
CA ALA A 160 -22.93 12.87 -2.76
C ALA A 160 -22.93 14.41 -2.64
N SER A 161 -22.01 14.97 -1.84
CA SER A 161 -21.83 16.42 -1.69
C SER A 161 -20.92 17.06 -2.74
N GLY A 162 -20.32 16.28 -3.66
CA GLY A 162 -19.39 16.77 -4.68
C GLY A 162 -17.98 17.14 -4.16
N GLN A 163 -17.67 16.81 -2.93
CA GLN A 163 -16.33 17.02 -2.35
C GLN A 163 -15.29 15.99 -2.84
N LEU A 164 -15.76 14.83 -3.28
CA LEU A 164 -14.95 13.83 -3.98
C LEU A 164 -15.51 13.58 -5.38
N PRO A 165 -14.65 13.44 -6.38
CA PRO A 165 -15.08 13.04 -7.72
C PRO A 165 -15.71 11.63 -7.71
N SER A 166 -16.58 11.41 -8.70
CA SER A 166 -17.28 10.14 -8.89
C SER A 166 -16.35 8.99 -9.25
#